data_4c6ba67a7d96db7fbbe458acd6ea5694
#
_entry.id   4c6ba67a7d96db7fbbe458acd6ea5694
#
_cell.length_a   1.000
_cell.length_b   1.000
_cell.length_c   1.000
_cell.angle_alpha   90.00
_cell.angle_beta   90.00
_cell.angle_gamma   90.00
#
_symmetry.space_group_name_H-M   'P 1'
#
loop_
_entity.id
_entity.type
_entity.pdbx_description
1 polymer ?
#
loop_
_entity_poly.entity_id
_entity_poly.type
_entity_poly.pdbx_seq_one_letter_code
_entity_poly.pdbx_strand_id
1 'polypeptide(L)'
;MPIQVSQGHGRENMKEKKYKLTDDTIISYDHILHRIEAVRDFADVKLGDKGGYIESEDNLSHDGNCWVYDDARVMDQARVYGDASVREHAFVAGQSQVCGEADVYGNACVGAQAVVSGQARIYHNAIVIDKARVHGASRVLGNSRIKGYANVHGNSQVDCYASVFGHANVHGNVRVSDCAMLYDNCDVSGSYRIGGHVEICGYTKVSGTGSLSGYDTYSNCRISGI
;
A
#
# COMPACT_ATOMS: atom_id res chain seq x y z
N MET A 1 -1.94 -66.16 2.78
CA MET A 1 -1.14 -64.90 2.82
C MET A 1 -2.11 -63.74 2.70
N PRO A 2 -2.31 -62.93 3.71
CA PRO A 2 -3.18 -61.75 3.61
C PRO A 2 -2.41 -60.56 3.04
N ILE A 3 -2.98 -59.90 2.06
CA ILE A 3 -2.51 -58.68 1.41
C ILE A 3 -2.72 -57.52 2.37
N GLN A 4 -1.63 -56.91 2.83
CA GLN A 4 -1.68 -55.64 3.56
C GLN A 4 -1.93 -54.52 2.57
N VAL A 5 -3.11 -53.92 2.66
CA VAL A 5 -3.42 -52.62 2.00
C VAL A 5 -2.84 -51.48 2.87
N SER A 6 -1.77 -50.88 2.42
CA SER A 6 -1.20 -49.68 3.05
C SER A 6 -2.15 -48.52 2.72
N GLN A 7 -2.93 -48.06 3.70
CA GLN A 7 -3.60 -46.77 3.64
C GLN A 7 -2.57 -45.66 3.80
N GLY A 8 -2.14 -45.10 2.66
CA GLY A 8 -1.43 -43.84 2.60
C GLY A 8 -2.42 -42.71 2.88
N HIS A 9 -2.56 -42.32 4.14
CA HIS A 9 -3.21 -41.06 4.48
C HIS A 9 -2.28 -39.93 4.05
N GLY A 10 -2.61 -39.32 2.90
CA GLY A 10 -2.07 -38.01 2.56
C GLY A 10 -2.45 -37.04 3.68
N ARG A 11 -1.51 -36.72 4.55
CA ARG A 11 -1.64 -35.54 5.41
C ARG A 11 -1.58 -34.34 4.49
N GLU A 12 -2.73 -33.82 4.10
CA GLU A 12 -2.80 -32.42 3.69
C GLU A 12 -2.15 -31.60 4.81
N ASN A 13 -1.07 -30.92 4.49
CA ASN A 13 -0.45 -29.95 5.38
C ASN A 13 -1.46 -28.82 5.60
N MET A 14 -2.36 -28.96 6.56
CA MET A 14 -3.20 -27.86 7.01
C MET A 14 -2.27 -26.81 7.57
N LYS A 15 -2.07 -25.72 6.81
CA LYS A 15 -1.31 -24.56 7.29
C LYS A 15 -1.87 -24.15 8.66
N GLU A 16 -0.98 -24.02 9.62
CA GLU A 16 -1.36 -23.61 10.96
C GLU A 16 -1.92 -22.18 10.92
N LYS A 17 -3.20 -22.04 11.20
CA LYS A 17 -3.87 -20.73 11.21
C LYS A 17 -3.25 -19.85 12.30
N LYS A 18 -3.04 -18.57 12.00
CA LYS A 18 -2.59 -17.58 12.98
C LYS A 18 -3.74 -16.76 13.57
N TYR A 19 -4.91 -16.78 12.92
CA TYR A 19 -6.12 -16.08 13.38
C TYR A 19 -7.37 -16.86 12.97
N LYS A 20 -8.49 -16.47 13.54
CA LYS A 20 -9.84 -16.88 13.16
C LYS A 20 -10.73 -15.65 12.92
N LEU A 21 -11.78 -15.80 12.13
CA LEU A 21 -12.87 -14.83 12.03
C LEU A 21 -13.78 -14.98 13.26
N THR A 22 -14.26 -13.87 13.80
CA THR A 22 -15.19 -13.85 14.93
C THR A 22 -16.61 -13.49 14.47
N ASP A 23 -17.58 -13.61 15.39
CA ASP A 23 -18.97 -13.17 15.16
C ASP A 23 -19.15 -11.64 15.37
N ASP A 24 -18.10 -10.94 15.82
CA ASP A 24 -18.07 -9.48 15.89
C ASP A 24 -17.92 -8.92 14.46
N THR A 25 -18.99 -8.35 13.92
CA THR A 25 -19.08 -7.94 12.53
C THR A 25 -19.47 -6.48 12.37
N ILE A 26 -19.03 -5.89 11.26
CA ILE A 26 -19.48 -4.58 10.78
C ILE A 26 -19.96 -4.68 9.34
N ILE A 27 -20.80 -3.74 8.93
CA ILE A 27 -21.19 -3.57 7.52
C ILE A 27 -20.38 -2.37 6.96
N SER A 28 -19.70 -2.60 5.85
CA SER A 28 -18.95 -1.59 5.14
C SER A 28 -19.22 -1.70 3.64
N TYR A 29 -19.83 -0.68 3.01
CA TYR A 29 -20.21 -0.69 1.57
C TYR A 29 -20.99 -1.95 1.15
N ASP A 30 -22.02 -2.36 1.95
CA ASP A 30 -22.84 -3.56 1.77
C ASP A 30 -22.11 -4.91 1.92
N HIS A 31 -20.85 -4.92 2.35
CA HIS A 31 -20.07 -6.11 2.71
C HIS A 31 -20.07 -6.33 4.22
N ILE A 32 -20.19 -7.60 4.64
CA ILE A 32 -20.04 -7.99 6.04
C ILE A 32 -18.57 -8.29 6.29
N LEU A 33 -17.97 -7.55 7.20
CA LEU A 33 -16.59 -7.76 7.62
C LEU A 33 -16.58 -8.35 9.03
N HIS A 34 -15.71 -9.31 9.25
CA HIS A 34 -15.51 -10.00 10.52
C HIS A 34 -14.26 -9.49 11.22
N ARG A 35 -14.37 -9.22 12.51
CA ARG A 35 -13.19 -8.96 13.34
C ARG A 35 -12.34 -10.22 13.43
N ILE A 36 -11.04 -10.08 13.32
CA ILE A 36 -10.11 -11.19 13.49
C ILE A 36 -9.63 -11.31 14.93
N GLU A 37 -9.30 -12.53 15.37
CA GLU A 37 -8.71 -12.82 16.67
C GLU A 37 -7.55 -13.80 16.50
N ALA A 38 -6.39 -13.46 17.06
CA ALA A 38 -5.20 -14.28 17.00
C ALA A 38 -5.38 -15.62 17.75
N VAL A 39 -4.98 -16.73 17.13
CA VAL A 39 -5.05 -18.08 17.74
C VAL A 39 -3.66 -18.59 18.15
N ARG A 40 -2.61 -17.81 17.98
CA ARG A 40 -1.24 -18.06 18.47
C ARG A 40 -0.47 -16.74 18.53
N ASP A 41 0.66 -16.76 19.21
CA ASP A 41 1.62 -15.66 19.23
C ASP A 41 2.39 -15.57 17.89
N PHE A 42 2.59 -14.35 17.40
CA PHE A 42 3.51 -14.04 16.29
C PHE A 42 3.84 -12.54 16.32
N ALA A 43 5.05 -12.16 15.92
CA ALA A 43 5.53 -10.78 15.99
C ALA A 43 5.18 -10.12 17.35
N ASP A 44 4.45 -9.00 17.33
CA ASP A 44 3.95 -8.28 18.50
C ASP A 44 2.53 -8.70 18.93
N VAL A 45 1.87 -9.57 18.15
CA VAL A 45 0.50 -10.05 18.39
C VAL A 45 0.51 -11.28 19.30
N LYS A 46 -0.37 -11.29 20.31
CA LYS A 46 -0.52 -12.37 21.27
C LYS A 46 -1.80 -13.18 21.06
N LEU A 47 -1.77 -14.44 21.49
CA LEU A 47 -2.95 -15.29 21.51
C LEU A 47 -4.14 -14.57 22.17
N GLY A 48 -5.26 -14.46 21.46
CA GLY A 48 -6.49 -13.80 21.89
C GLY A 48 -6.56 -12.30 21.55
N ASP A 49 -5.47 -11.70 21.01
CA ASP A 49 -5.52 -10.32 20.57
C ASP A 49 -6.53 -10.16 19.42
N LYS A 50 -7.35 -9.13 19.53
CA LYS A 50 -8.29 -8.75 18.49
C LYS A 50 -7.62 -7.82 17.49
N GLY A 51 -7.75 -8.16 16.20
CA GLY A 51 -7.31 -7.31 15.12
C GLY A 51 -8.45 -6.48 14.52
N GLY A 52 -8.26 -6.00 13.30
CA GLY A 52 -9.24 -5.26 12.53
C GLY A 52 -10.30 -6.16 11.88
N TYR A 53 -10.87 -5.67 10.79
CA TYR A 53 -11.98 -6.32 10.11
C TYR A 53 -11.59 -6.77 8.71
N ILE A 54 -11.89 -8.02 8.37
CA ILE A 54 -11.69 -8.56 7.02
C ILE A 54 -12.98 -9.22 6.53
N GLU A 55 -13.18 -9.25 5.22
CA GLU A 55 -14.37 -9.88 4.61
C GLU A 55 -14.23 -11.41 4.58
N SER A 56 -13.05 -11.91 4.27
CA SER A 56 -12.74 -13.33 4.18
C SER A 56 -11.30 -13.64 4.58
N GLU A 57 -10.99 -14.93 4.80
CA GLU A 57 -9.62 -15.37 5.07
C GLU A 57 -8.66 -15.12 3.89
N ASP A 58 -9.15 -14.93 2.67
CA ASP A 58 -8.33 -14.57 1.51
C ASP A 58 -7.70 -13.18 1.60
N ASN A 59 -8.27 -12.30 2.43
CA ASN A 59 -7.78 -10.92 2.59
C ASN A 59 -6.49 -10.82 3.41
N LEU A 60 -6.22 -11.78 4.29
CA LEU A 60 -5.05 -11.73 5.18
C LEU A 60 -4.33 -13.08 5.20
N SER A 61 -3.06 -13.10 4.80
CA SER A 61 -2.28 -14.33 4.78
C SER A 61 -2.05 -14.90 6.19
N HIS A 62 -2.11 -16.22 6.32
CA HIS A 62 -1.67 -16.94 7.53
C HIS A 62 -0.15 -17.10 7.59
N ASP A 63 0.57 -16.82 6.49
CA ASP A 63 2.02 -16.82 6.44
C ASP A 63 2.58 -15.45 6.83
N GLY A 64 3.80 -15.41 7.35
CA GLY A 64 4.48 -14.18 7.74
C GLY A 64 3.84 -13.49 8.95
N ASN A 65 4.25 -12.25 9.19
CA ASN A 65 3.83 -11.46 10.35
C ASN A 65 2.77 -10.39 10.02
N CYS A 66 2.22 -10.41 8.80
CA CYS A 66 1.22 -9.42 8.43
C CYS A 66 0.01 -9.45 9.36
N TRP A 67 -0.51 -8.25 9.68
CA TRP A 67 -1.68 -8.12 10.54
C TRP A 67 -2.55 -6.92 10.17
N VAL A 68 -3.83 -7.03 10.43
CA VAL A 68 -4.80 -5.93 10.36
C VAL A 68 -5.14 -5.58 11.80
N TYR A 69 -4.84 -4.34 12.21
CA TYR A 69 -4.99 -3.86 13.58
C TYR A 69 -6.21 -2.96 13.73
N ASP A 70 -6.58 -2.68 14.96
CA ASP A 70 -7.55 -1.67 15.38
C ASP A 70 -8.91 -1.78 14.66
N ASP A 71 -9.32 -0.73 13.95
CA ASP A 71 -10.54 -0.68 13.15
C ASP A 71 -10.25 -0.63 11.64
N ALA A 72 -9.04 -1.00 11.24
CA ALA A 72 -8.68 -1.11 9.83
C ALA A 72 -9.52 -2.18 9.13
N ARG A 73 -9.78 -1.96 7.84
CA ARG A 73 -10.70 -2.79 7.04
C ARG A 73 -10.03 -3.27 5.77
N VAL A 74 -10.18 -4.57 5.50
CA VAL A 74 -9.71 -5.19 4.25
C VAL A 74 -10.85 -5.98 3.64
N MET A 75 -11.21 -5.72 2.39
CA MET A 75 -12.37 -6.34 1.75
C MET A 75 -12.17 -6.60 0.26
N ASP A 76 -13.17 -7.14 -0.39
CA ASP A 76 -13.15 -7.61 -1.78
C ASP A 76 -12.05 -8.66 -1.99
N GLN A 77 -11.29 -8.52 -3.05
CA GLN A 77 -10.14 -9.39 -3.40
C GLN A 77 -8.79 -8.79 -2.94
N ALA A 78 -8.83 -7.79 -2.05
CA ALA A 78 -7.61 -7.18 -1.52
C ALA A 78 -6.83 -8.18 -0.66
N ARG A 79 -5.50 -8.12 -0.72
CA ARG A 79 -4.62 -9.05 -0.04
C ARG A 79 -3.55 -8.36 0.78
N VAL A 80 -3.42 -8.77 2.04
CA VAL A 80 -2.36 -8.34 2.95
C VAL A 80 -1.49 -9.57 3.27
N TYR A 81 -0.18 -9.49 2.97
CA TYR A 81 0.72 -10.62 3.17
C TYR A 81 2.18 -10.19 3.44
N GLY A 82 3.06 -11.16 3.75
CA GLY A 82 4.42 -10.89 4.19
C GLY A 82 4.45 -10.39 5.64
N ASP A 83 5.10 -9.27 5.88
CA ASP A 83 5.18 -8.60 7.18
C ASP A 83 4.45 -7.24 7.18
N ALA A 84 3.47 -7.08 6.29
CA ALA A 84 2.74 -5.83 6.11
C ALA A 84 1.75 -5.57 7.26
N SER A 85 1.57 -4.30 7.60
CA SER A 85 0.62 -3.83 8.62
C SER A 85 -0.44 -2.93 7.99
N VAL A 86 -1.71 -3.15 8.38
CA VAL A 86 -2.83 -2.25 8.07
C VAL A 86 -3.49 -1.89 9.39
N ARG A 87 -3.54 -0.62 9.78
CA ARG A 87 -3.94 -0.24 11.13
C ARG A 87 -4.71 1.06 11.22
N GLU A 88 -5.19 1.37 12.44
CA GLU A 88 -6.06 2.51 12.75
C GLU A 88 -7.38 2.42 11.95
N HIS A 89 -7.65 3.34 11.05
CA HIS A 89 -8.87 3.36 10.22
C HIS A 89 -8.56 3.16 8.73
N ALA A 90 -7.40 2.60 8.42
CA ALA A 90 -6.98 2.36 7.04
C ALA A 90 -7.95 1.43 6.30
N PHE A 91 -8.14 1.69 5.03
CA PHE A 91 -9.05 0.96 4.18
C PHE A 91 -8.34 0.38 2.96
N VAL A 92 -8.42 -0.95 2.80
CA VAL A 92 -7.78 -1.68 1.70
C VAL A 92 -8.85 -2.50 0.97
N ALA A 93 -9.07 -2.25 -0.32
CA ALA A 93 -10.17 -2.85 -1.06
C ALA A 93 -9.85 -3.12 -2.54
N GLY A 94 -10.81 -3.71 -3.26
CA GLY A 94 -10.66 -4.07 -4.66
C GLY A 94 -9.73 -5.27 -4.84
N GLN A 95 -8.82 -5.21 -5.78
CA GLN A 95 -7.78 -6.22 -6.06
C GLN A 95 -6.39 -5.74 -5.60
N SER A 96 -6.36 -4.82 -4.65
CA SER A 96 -5.11 -4.20 -4.18
C SER A 96 -4.28 -5.18 -3.35
N GLN A 97 -2.97 -4.89 -3.28
CA GLN A 97 -2.03 -5.71 -2.53
C GLN A 97 -1.19 -4.83 -1.61
N VAL A 98 -1.09 -5.23 -0.35
CA VAL A 98 -0.21 -4.64 0.65
C VAL A 98 0.73 -5.73 1.15
N CYS A 99 2.03 -5.60 0.90
CA CYS A 99 2.96 -6.70 1.16
C CYS A 99 4.39 -6.22 1.51
N GLY A 100 5.26 -7.20 1.79
CA GLY A 100 6.60 -6.90 2.30
C GLY A 100 6.49 -6.38 3.74
N GLU A 101 7.20 -5.31 4.07
CA GLU A 101 7.15 -4.60 5.35
C GLU A 101 6.34 -3.27 5.22
N ALA A 102 5.39 -3.24 4.28
CA ALA A 102 4.59 -2.04 4.02
C ALA A 102 3.63 -1.73 5.18
N ASP A 103 3.42 -0.44 5.46
CA ASP A 103 2.61 0.04 6.57
C ASP A 103 1.57 1.04 6.06
N VAL A 104 0.27 0.68 6.22
CA VAL A 104 -0.87 1.51 5.79
C VAL A 104 -1.69 1.88 7.03
N TYR A 105 -1.78 3.18 7.37
CA TYR A 105 -2.44 3.59 8.60
C TYR A 105 -3.09 4.99 8.51
N GLY A 106 -3.68 5.45 9.60
CA GLY A 106 -4.52 6.65 9.59
C GLY A 106 -5.85 6.37 8.92
N ASN A 107 -6.27 7.28 8.07
CA ASN A 107 -7.43 7.13 7.19
C ASN A 107 -7.00 6.84 5.74
N ALA A 108 -5.84 6.24 5.55
CA ALA A 108 -5.31 5.96 4.22
C ALA A 108 -6.17 4.94 3.47
N CYS A 109 -6.26 5.12 2.16
CA CYS A 109 -7.01 4.24 1.28
C CYS A 109 -6.11 3.63 0.22
N VAL A 110 -6.11 2.30 0.11
CA VAL A 110 -5.45 1.55 -0.96
C VAL A 110 -6.51 0.75 -1.69
N GLY A 111 -6.72 1.00 -2.97
CA GLY A 111 -7.85 0.40 -3.68
C GLY A 111 -7.58 0.04 -5.13
N ALA A 112 -8.61 -0.47 -5.79
CA ALA A 112 -8.60 -0.98 -7.17
C ALA A 112 -7.52 -2.07 -7.36
N GLN A 113 -6.49 -1.87 -8.15
CA GLN A 113 -5.39 -2.82 -8.42
C GLN A 113 -4.04 -2.28 -7.92
N ALA A 114 -4.06 -1.34 -6.98
CA ALA A 114 -2.86 -0.72 -6.45
C ALA A 114 -1.98 -1.72 -5.69
N VAL A 115 -0.66 -1.51 -5.74
CA VAL A 115 0.31 -2.34 -5.02
C VAL A 115 1.17 -1.46 -4.11
N VAL A 116 1.15 -1.76 -2.82
CA VAL A 116 2.00 -1.13 -1.81
C VAL A 116 2.93 -2.20 -1.26
N SER A 117 4.26 -2.00 -1.37
CA SER A 117 5.22 -3.05 -1.01
C SER A 117 6.56 -2.50 -0.49
N GLY A 118 7.46 -3.42 -0.13
CA GLY A 118 8.74 -3.05 0.46
C GLY A 118 8.53 -2.46 1.85
N GLN A 119 9.15 -1.34 2.16
CA GLN A 119 9.02 -0.58 3.41
C GLN A 119 8.19 0.70 3.22
N ALA A 120 7.31 0.70 2.22
CA ALA A 120 6.49 1.86 1.89
C ALA A 120 5.49 2.18 3.01
N ARG A 121 5.27 3.46 3.26
CA ARG A 121 4.31 3.93 4.27
C ARG A 121 3.26 4.82 3.64
N ILE A 122 2.00 4.46 3.83
CA ILE A 122 0.84 5.21 3.34
C ILE A 122 0.02 5.63 4.55
N TYR A 123 -0.15 6.93 4.80
CA TYR A 123 -0.81 7.34 6.03
C TYR A 123 -1.51 8.71 5.96
N HIS A 124 -2.14 9.11 7.07
CA HIS A 124 -3.10 10.20 7.13
C HIS A 124 -4.29 9.94 6.20
N ASN A 125 -4.61 10.82 5.26
CA ASN A 125 -5.72 10.69 4.31
C ASN A 125 -5.22 10.38 2.88
N ALA A 126 -4.04 9.77 2.77
CA ALA A 126 -3.43 9.47 1.47
C ALA A 126 -4.23 8.40 0.71
N ILE A 127 -4.29 8.54 -0.61
CA ILE A 127 -5.03 7.63 -1.48
C ILE A 127 -4.10 7.05 -2.54
N VAL A 128 -4.06 5.70 -2.63
CA VAL A 128 -3.32 4.96 -3.65
C VAL A 128 -4.29 4.03 -4.36
N ILE A 129 -4.61 4.31 -5.62
CA ILE A 129 -5.67 3.60 -6.35
C ILE A 129 -5.27 3.28 -7.80
N ASP A 130 -6.19 2.66 -8.53
CA ASP A 130 -6.03 2.19 -9.90
C ASP A 130 -4.96 1.09 -10.01
N LYS A 131 -3.92 1.28 -10.81
CA LYS A 131 -2.77 0.38 -10.95
C LYS A 131 -1.48 1.00 -10.43
N ALA A 132 -1.59 1.98 -9.54
CA ALA A 132 -0.46 2.67 -8.96
C ALA A 132 0.41 1.71 -8.12
N ARG A 133 1.71 1.98 -8.11
CA ARG A 133 2.68 1.22 -7.32
C ARG A 133 3.45 2.14 -6.39
N VAL A 134 3.50 1.77 -5.13
CA VAL A 134 4.28 2.49 -4.11
C VAL A 134 5.17 1.48 -3.40
N HIS A 135 6.49 1.64 -3.53
CA HIS A 135 7.42 0.64 -2.97
C HIS A 135 8.78 1.23 -2.54
N GLY A 136 9.71 0.36 -2.12
CA GLY A 136 10.95 0.80 -1.52
C GLY A 136 10.69 1.35 -0.11
N ALA A 137 11.36 2.42 0.28
CA ALA A 137 11.16 3.15 1.54
C ALA A 137 10.37 4.44 1.34
N SER A 138 9.49 4.48 0.33
CA SER A 138 8.71 5.67 -0.01
C SER A 138 7.60 5.98 0.99
N ARG A 139 7.20 7.25 1.05
CA ARG A 139 6.16 7.73 1.95
C ARG A 139 5.11 8.52 1.18
N VAL A 140 3.84 8.16 1.36
CA VAL A 140 2.69 8.87 0.79
C VAL A 140 1.78 9.29 1.94
N LEU A 141 1.60 10.58 2.13
CA LEU A 141 0.93 11.09 3.32
C LEU A 141 0.13 12.37 3.07
N GLY A 142 -0.50 12.89 4.12
CA GLY A 142 -1.37 14.06 4.01
C GLY A 142 -2.66 13.73 3.27
N ASN A 143 -3.04 14.56 2.33
CA ASN A 143 -4.18 14.37 1.43
C ASN A 143 -3.71 14.04 0.00
N SER A 144 -2.51 13.47 -0.14
CA SER A 144 -1.91 13.18 -1.43
C SER A 144 -2.58 12.01 -2.15
N ARG A 145 -2.44 11.98 -3.48
CA ARG A 145 -3.09 10.98 -4.33
C ARG A 145 -2.13 10.39 -5.34
N ILE A 146 -2.02 9.07 -5.32
CA ILE A 146 -1.26 8.30 -6.31
C ILE A 146 -2.26 7.46 -7.09
N LYS A 147 -2.33 7.62 -8.42
CA LYS A 147 -3.34 6.94 -9.23
C LYS A 147 -2.84 6.63 -10.66
N GLY A 148 -3.67 5.94 -11.43
CA GLY A 148 -3.31 5.49 -12.77
C GLY A 148 -2.27 4.37 -12.73
N TYR A 149 -1.21 4.49 -13.49
CA TYR A 149 -0.03 3.60 -13.51
C TYR A 149 1.18 4.24 -12.84
N ALA A 150 0.98 5.27 -12.03
CA ALA A 150 2.07 5.99 -11.37
C ALA A 150 2.91 5.04 -10.50
N ASN A 151 4.21 5.29 -10.48
CA ASN A 151 5.18 4.51 -9.72
C ASN A 151 5.98 5.44 -8.80
N VAL A 152 5.88 5.22 -7.50
CA VAL A 152 6.59 5.99 -6.48
C VAL A 152 7.48 5.06 -5.70
N HIS A 153 8.80 5.27 -5.75
CA HIS A 153 9.72 4.33 -5.11
C HIS A 153 11.04 4.96 -4.64
N GLY A 154 11.97 4.12 -4.16
CA GLY A 154 13.19 4.60 -3.52
C GLY A 154 12.88 5.16 -2.14
N ASN A 155 13.40 6.34 -1.82
CA ASN A 155 13.13 7.10 -0.59
C ASN A 155 12.23 8.32 -0.86
N SER A 156 11.40 8.25 -1.90
CA SER A 156 10.56 9.37 -2.32
C SER A 156 9.45 9.66 -1.30
N GLN A 157 9.06 10.91 -1.22
CA GLN A 157 7.95 11.36 -0.38
C GLN A 157 6.95 12.15 -1.21
N VAL A 158 5.66 11.82 -1.07
CA VAL A 158 4.56 12.59 -1.65
C VAL A 158 3.65 13.00 -0.51
N ASP A 159 3.48 14.31 -0.28
CA ASP A 159 2.74 14.81 0.86
C ASP A 159 1.79 15.98 0.53
N CYS A 160 1.16 16.52 1.57
CA CYS A 160 0.17 17.61 1.47
C CYS A 160 -1.00 17.24 0.55
N TYR A 161 -1.20 17.96 -0.54
CA TYR A 161 -2.24 17.75 -1.55
C TYR A 161 -1.65 17.33 -2.91
N ALA A 162 -0.37 16.94 -2.93
CA ALA A 162 0.31 16.57 -4.16
C ALA A 162 -0.33 15.36 -4.84
N SER A 163 -0.28 15.34 -6.15
CA SER A 163 -0.86 14.28 -6.96
C SER A 163 0.15 13.72 -7.95
N VAL A 164 0.27 12.39 -8.01
CA VAL A 164 1.11 11.68 -8.98
C VAL A 164 0.23 10.69 -9.73
N PHE A 165 0.11 10.84 -11.05
CA PHE A 165 -0.82 10.02 -11.82
C PHE A 165 -0.37 9.77 -13.27
N GLY A 166 -1.21 9.10 -14.06
CA GLY A 166 -0.81 8.66 -15.41
C GLY A 166 0.23 7.55 -15.33
N HIS A 167 1.34 7.71 -16.01
CA HIS A 167 2.52 6.84 -15.98
C HIS A 167 3.74 7.53 -15.33
N ALA A 168 3.49 8.54 -14.49
CA ALA A 168 4.56 9.27 -13.83
C ALA A 168 5.40 8.35 -12.95
N ASN A 169 6.73 8.52 -13.03
CA ASN A 169 7.70 7.77 -12.24
C ASN A 169 8.45 8.73 -11.31
N VAL A 170 8.40 8.47 -10.01
CA VAL A 170 9.03 9.31 -8.97
C VAL A 170 9.93 8.43 -8.13
N HIS A 171 11.24 8.71 -8.15
CA HIS A 171 12.20 7.84 -7.48
C HIS A 171 13.45 8.57 -6.96
N GLY A 172 14.29 7.85 -6.22
CA GLY A 172 15.44 8.44 -5.54
C GLY A 172 15.03 9.05 -4.20
N ASN A 173 15.45 10.29 -3.93
CA ASN A 173 15.12 11.06 -2.72
C ASN A 173 14.21 12.26 -3.06
N VAL A 174 13.29 12.08 -3.98
CA VAL A 174 12.40 13.15 -4.44
C VAL A 174 11.31 13.41 -3.41
N ARG A 175 11.05 14.69 -3.15
CA ARG A 175 9.88 15.11 -2.37
C ARG A 175 8.94 15.92 -3.25
N VAL A 176 7.67 15.48 -3.30
CA VAL A 176 6.58 16.18 -3.98
C VAL A 176 5.57 16.63 -2.93
N SER A 177 5.32 17.94 -2.84
CA SER A 177 4.52 18.52 -1.76
C SER A 177 3.56 19.61 -2.24
N ASP A 178 2.87 20.21 -1.29
CA ASP A 178 1.89 21.28 -1.51
C ASP A 178 0.78 20.83 -2.46
N CYS A 179 0.58 21.50 -3.58
CA CYS A 179 -0.39 21.19 -4.63
C CYS A 179 0.26 20.74 -5.94
N ALA A 180 1.51 20.30 -5.89
CA ALA A 180 2.25 19.91 -7.09
C ALA A 180 1.62 18.68 -7.77
N MET A 181 1.64 18.67 -9.10
CA MET A 181 1.09 17.60 -9.92
C MET A 181 2.15 17.02 -10.87
N LEU A 182 2.34 15.72 -10.82
CA LEU A 182 3.22 14.96 -11.70
C LEU A 182 2.38 13.95 -12.47
N TYR A 183 2.36 14.05 -13.81
CA TYR A 183 1.47 13.21 -14.60
C TYR A 183 1.99 12.87 -16.01
N ASP A 184 1.18 12.17 -16.80
CA ASP A 184 1.54 11.58 -18.07
C ASP A 184 2.71 10.59 -17.96
N ASN A 185 3.82 10.80 -18.67
CA ASN A 185 5.00 9.92 -18.71
C ASN A 185 6.25 10.60 -18.12
N CYS A 186 6.07 11.55 -17.18
CA CYS A 186 7.20 12.23 -16.58
C CYS A 186 8.04 11.29 -15.71
N ASP A 187 9.34 11.55 -15.64
CA ASP A 187 10.30 10.78 -14.86
C ASP A 187 11.11 11.74 -13.95
N VAL A 188 10.91 11.62 -12.67
CA VAL A 188 11.49 12.53 -11.67
C VAL A 188 12.37 11.74 -10.71
N SER A 189 13.65 12.06 -10.70
CA SER A 189 14.68 11.31 -9.97
C SER A 189 15.69 12.21 -9.26
N GLY A 190 16.59 11.59 -8.52
CA GLY A 190 17.65 12.28 -7.79
C GLY A 190 17.19 12.81 -6.42
N SER A 191 17.52 14.06 -6.08
CA SER A 191 17.21 14.69 -4.80
C SER A 191 16.48 16.02 -5.03
N TYR A 192 15.33 15.97 -5.67
CA TYR A 192 14.51 17.15 -5.96
C TYR A 192 13.43 17.40 -4.91
N ARG A 193 13.15 18.68 -4.67
CA ARG A 193 11.96 19.15 -3.96
C ARG A 193 11.04 19.85 -4.96
N ILE A 194 9.82 19.36 -5.10
CA ILE A 194 8.81 19.89 -6.00
C ILE A 194 7.61 20.27 -5.16
N GLY A 195 7.25 21.56 -5.18
CA GLY A 195 6.19 22.11 -4.33
C GLY A 195 5.42 23.24 -5.01
N GLY A 196 4.62 23.97 -4.21
CA GLY A 196 3.72 24.99 -4.74
C GLY A 196 2.64 24.39 -5.62
N HIS A 197 2.42 24.97 -6.78
CA HIS A 197 1.49 24.52 -7.82
C HIS A 197 2.23 24.07 -9.09
N VAL A 198 3.44 23.53 -8.92
CA VAL A 198 4.24 23.06 -10.06
C VAL A 198 3.57 21.88 -10.73
N GLU A 199 3.51 21.92 -12.04
CA GLU A 199 3.06 20.80 -12.88
C GLU A 199 4.24 20.24 -13.68
N ILE A 200 4.43 18.92 -13.64
CA ILE A 200 5.42 18.21 -14.45
C ILE A 200 4.67 17.15 -15.25
N CYS A 201 4.71 17.26 -16.56
CA CYS A 201 3.91 16.40 -17.44
C CYS A 201 4.62 16.04 -18.75
N GLY A 202 3.90 15.33 -19.63
CA GLY A 202 4.44 14.84 -20.89
C GLY A 202 5.57 13.83 -20.67
N TYR A 203 6.63 13.95 -21.43
CA TYR A 203 7.87 13.15 -21.32
C TYR A 203 8.98 13.89 -20.56
N THR A 204 8.62 14.81 -19.67
CA THR A 204 9.59 15.59 -18.89
C THR A 204 10.45 14.70 -18.01
N LYS A 205 11.76 14.95 -18.04
CA LYS A 205 12.73 14.29 -17.16
C LYS A 205 13.36 15.29 -16.22
N VAL A 206 13.28 15.00 -14.91
CA VAL A 206 13.93 15.79 -13.86
C VAL A 206 14.95 14.91 -13.16
N SER A 207 16.21 15.36 -13.07
CA SER A 207 17.30 14.57 -12.49
C SER A 207 18.35 15.46 -11.83
N GLY A 208 19.15 14.86 -10.92
CA GLY A 208 20.17 15.58 -10.13
C GLY A 208 19.61 16.10 -8.81
N THR A 209 20.01 17.30 -8.41
CA THR A 209 19.59 17.92 -7.14
C THR A 209 19.03 19.32 -7.41
N GLY A 210 17.92 19.67 -6.80
CA GLY A 210 17.31 20.98 -7.01
C GLY A 210 15.95 21.17 -6.34
N SER A 211 15.33 22.29 -6.65
CA SER A 211 13.99 22.64 -6.17
C SER A 211 13.20 23.33 -7.27
N LEU A 212 11.94 22.92 -7.43
CA LEU A 212 10.95 23.57 -8.29
C LEU A 212 9.77 24.00 -7.39
N SER A 213 9.38 25.26 -7.47
CA SER A 213 8.26 25.79 -6.69
C SER A 213 7.61 26.96 -7.45
N GLY A 214 6.42 27.34 -7.03
CA GLY A 214 5.64 28.38 -7.70
C GLY A 214 4.48 27.81 -8.50
N TYR A 215 4.23 28.35 -9.70
CA TYR A 215 3.09 28.02 -10.58
C TYR A 215 3.54 27.55 -11.97
N ASP A 216 4.75 27.06 -12.10
CA ASP A 216 5.34 26.72 -13.40
C ASP A 216 4.84 25.36 -13.90
N THR A 217 4.68 25.25 -15.20
CA THR A 217 4.39 23.99 -15.90
C THR A 217 5.58 23.58 -16.76
N TYR A 218 6.09 22.36 -16.54
CA TYR A 218 7.18 21.77 -17.28
C TYR A 218 6.66 20.60 -18.13
N SER A 219 6.69 20.75 -19.44
CA SER A 219 6.20 19.73 -20.37
C SER A 219 7.24 19.43 -21.45
N ASN A 220 7.47 18.12 -21.69
CA ASN A 220 8.36 17.60 -22.75
C ASN A 220 9.78 18.21 -22.73
N CYS A 221 10.32 18.48 -21.55
CA CYS A 221 11.62 19.08 -21.35
C CYS A 221 12.54 18.21 -20.47
N ARG A 222 13.79 18.63 -20.34
CA ARG A 222 14.74 18.03 -19.42
C ARG A 222 15.22 19.09 -18.41
N ILE A 223 15.16 18.76 -17.14
CA ILE A 223 15.63 19.60 -16.04
C ILE A 223 16.73 18.80 -15.34
N SER A 224 17.92 19.36 -15.30
CA SER A 224 19.06 18.76 -14.61
C SER A 224 19.55 19.76 -13.55
N GLY A 225 19.53 19.32 -12.30
CA GLY A 225 20.16 20.05 -11.21
C GLY A 225 21.66 19.73 -11.13
N ILE A 226 22.33 20.45 -10.27
CA ILE A 226 23.78 20.28 -9.99
C ILE A 226 23.99 19.03 -9.15
#